data_159dbb4c3a8bbc94a1eb94c96ee16949
#
_entry.id   159dbb4c3a8bbc94a1eb94c96ee16949
#
_cell.length_a   1.000
_cell.length_b   1.000
_cell.length_c   1.000
_cell.angle_alpha   90.00
_cell.angle_beta   90.00
_cell.angle_gamma   90.00
#
_symmetry.space_group_name_H-M   'P 1'
#
loop_
_entity.id
_entity.type
_entity.pdbx_description
1 polymer ?
#
loop_
_entity_poly.entity_id
_entity_poly.type
_entity_poly.pdbx_seq_one_letter_code
_entity_poly.pdbx_strand_id
1 'polypeptide(L)'
;MFDDFVSLLLVICFAYGLGSIPFGLILTRLAGAGDIRQVGSGNIGATNVLRTGNKRLAIATLVFDAGKGATAVLLATHLTSTALTAIAAVLVVLGHCFPVWLKFKGGKGVATSLAALATLDIYIGGLFVSVWLITALVSSYSSLSALLSMLACVGAGFVVLDDILTQVAILSLGVL
;
A
#
# COMPACT_ATOMS: atom_id res chain seq x y z
N MET A 1 26.75 -9.99 10.49
CA MET A 1 26.43 -8.91 11.48
C MET A 1 26.55 -7.51 10.88
N PHE A 2 27.71 -7.10 10.28
CA PHE A 2 27.83 -5.78 9.61
C PHE A 2 26.95 -5.73 8.36
N ASP A 3 26.95 -6.78 7.56
CA ASP A 3 26.15 -6.89 6.33
C ASP A 3 24.64 -6.89 6.63
N ASP A 4 24.21 -7.51 7.71
CA ASP A 4 22.81 -7.56 8.13
C ASP A 4 22.28 -6.17 8.55
N PHE A 5 23.12 -5.40 9.26
CA PHE A 5 22.77 -4.04 9.66
C PHE A 5 22.68 -3.09 8.46
N VAL A 6 23.62 -3.19 7.51
CA VAL A 6 23.57 -2.40 6.27
C VAL A 6 22.35 -2.76 5.44
N SER A 7 22.04 -4.05 5.29
CA SER A 7 20.86 -4.52 4.58
C SER A 7 19.56 -4.01 5.23
N LEU A 8 19.46 -4.03 6.55
CA LEU A 8 18.31 -3.47 7.27
C LEU A 8 18.15 -1.96 6.99
N LEU A 9 19.23 -1.18 7.09
CA LEU A 9 19.19 0.26 6.79
C LEU A 9 18.76 0.55 5.35
N LEU A 10 19.28 -0.21 4.39
CA LEU A 10 18.92 -0.07 2.98
C LEU A 10 17.42 -0.38 2.77
N VAL A 11 16.91 -1.44 3.37
CA VAL A 11 15.48 -1.79 3.28
C VAL A 11 14.62 -0.69 3.91
N ILE A 12 15.00 -0.19 5.10
CA ILE A 12 14.25 0.89 5.76
C ILE A 12 14.20 2.14 4.88
N CYS A 13 15.36 2.62 4.42
CA CYS A 13 15.44 3.84 3.62
C CYS A 13 14.72 3.69 2.27
N PHE A 14 14.93 2.56 1.59
CA PHE A 14 14.35 2.30 0.27
C PHE A 14 12.83 2.11 0.34
N ALA A 15 12.35 1.19 1.17
CA ALA A 15 10.92 0.87 1.23
C ALA A 15 10.08 2.06 1.73
N TYR A 16 10.51 2.71 2.81
CA TYR A 16 9.83 3.92 3.31
C TYR A 16 9.94 5.08 2.32
N GLY A 17 11.12 5.32 1.73
CA GLY A 17 11.33 6.37 0.75
C GLY A 17 10.46 6.19 -0.50
N LEU A 18 10.44 4.98 -1.07
CA LEU A 18 9.59 4.63 -2.21
C LEU A 18 8.10 4.76 -1.86
N GLY A 19 7.68 4.24 -0.70
CA GLY A 19 6.32 4.37 -0.19
C GLY A 19 5.88 5.82 -0.08
N SER A 20 6.78 6.68 0.38
CA SER A 20 6.51 8.10 0.64
C SER A 20 6.30 8.94 -0.63
N ILE A 21 6.51 8.41 -1.83
CA ILE A 21 6.23 9.14 -3.08
C ILE A 21 4.71 9.31 -3.23
N PRO A 22 4.18 10.56 -3.20
CA PRO A 22 2.74 10.82 -3.25
C PRO A 22 2.25 10.93 -4.70
N PHE A 23 2.16 9.80 -5.42
CA PHE A 23 1.87 9.81 -6.85
C PHE A 23 0.58 10.55 -7.21
N GLY A 24 -0.50 10.38 -6.46
CA GLY A 24 -1.74 11.09 -6.74
C GLY A 24 -1.60 12.61 -6.69
N LEU A 25 -0.84 13.13 -5.72
CA LEU A 25 -0.57 14.58 -5.63
C LEU A 25 0.35 15.05 -6.77
N ILE A 26 1.38 14.28 -7.10
CA ILE A 26 2.32 14.61 -8.18
C ILE A 26 1.58 14.63 -9.53
N LEU A 27 0.87 13.56 -9.84
CA LEU A 27 0.17 13.41 -11.12
C LEU A 27 -0.91 14.47 -11.33
N THR A 28 -1.71 14.79 -10.28
CA THR A 28 -2.74 15.84 -10.40
C THR A 28 -2.13 17.22 -10.61
N ARG A 29 -1.02 17.55 -9.93
CA ARG A 29 -0.32 18.82 -10.15
C ARG A 29 0.28 18.90 -11.54
N LEU A 30 0.96 17.88 -12.03
CA LEU A 30 1.57 17.84 -13.36
C LEU A 30 0.52 17.93 -14.47
N ALA A 31 -0.67 17.38 -14.24
CA ALA A 31 -1.78 17.46 -15.18
C ALA A 31 -2.60 18.77 -15.10
N GLY A 32 -2.18 19.74 -14.29
CA GLY A 32 -2.90 21.02 -14.13
C GLY A 32 -4.24 20.90 -13.36
N ALA A 33 -4.51 19.74 -12.74
CA ALA A 33 -5.73 19.53 -11.93
C ALA A 33 -5.64 20.11 -10.50
N GLY A 34 -4.55 20.78 -10.16
CA GLY A 34 -4.35 21.43 -8.87
C GLY A 34 -3.94 20.48 -7.74
N ASP A 35 -4.17 20.92 -6.50
CA ASP A 35 -3.82 20.14 -5.30
C ASP A 35 -5.02 19.27 -4.89
N ILE A 36 -4.88 17.97 -5.08
CA ILE A 36 -5.94 16.98 -4.78
C ILE A 36 -6.38 16.98 -3.30
N ARG A 37 -5.57 17.50 -2.40
CA ARG A 37 -5.92 17.62 -0.98
C ARG A 37 -7.00 18.67 -0.71
N GLN A 38 -7.31 19.53 -1.69
CA GLN A 38 -8.39 20.50 -1.65
C GLN A 38 -9.68 19.96 -2.26
N VAL A 39 -9.69 18.74 -2.79
CA VAL A 39 -10.82 18.13 -3.46
C VAL A 39 -11.40 16.99 -2.63
N GLY A 40 -12.71 16.90 -2.56
CA GLY A 40 -13.43 15.77 -1.97
C GLY A 40 -13.03 15.44 -0.53
N SER A 41 -12.42 14.27 -0.32
CA SER A 41 -12.00 13.81 1.01
C SER A 41 -10.64 14.38 1.47
N GLY A 42 -9.94 15.13 0.63
CA GLY A 42 -8.58 15.59 0.89
C GLY A 42 -7.49 14.51 0.82
N ASN A 43 -7.87 13.26 0.53
CA ASN A 43 -6.92 12.14 0.44
C ASN A 43 -6.17 12.19 -0.90
N ILE A 44 -4.89 11.74 -0.91
CA ILE A 44 -4.04 11.74 -2.11
C ILE A 44 -4.23 10.50 -3.00
N GLY A 45 -5.05 9.52 -2.59
CA GLY A 45 -5.23 8.25 -3.30
C GLY A 45 -6.20 8.32 -4.50
N ALA A 46 -6.17 7.26 -5.33
CA ALA A 46 -6.90 7.15 -6.59
C ALA A 46 -8.41 7.42 -6.49
N THR A 47 -9.08 6.97 -5.42
CA THR A 47 -10.52 7.20 -5.21
C THR A 47 -10.85 8.71 -5.10
N ASN A 48 -9.96 9.50 -4.49
CA ASN A 48 -10.16 10.95 -4.41
C ASN A 48 -9.79 11.62 -5.75
N VAL A 49 -8.73 11.15 -6.42
CA VAL A 49 -8.37 11.63 -7.78
C VAL A 49 -9.52 11.41 -8.77
N LEU A 50 -10.26 10.30 -8.65
CA LEU A 50 -11.43 10.04 -9.50
C LEU A 50 -12.50 11.13 -9.40
N ARG A 51 -12.62 11.81 -8.25
CA ARG A 51 -13.57 12.91 -8.04
C ARG A 51 -13.25 14.18 -8.84
N THR A 52 -12.04 14.31 -9.39
CA THR A 52 -11.70 15.36 -10.34
C THR A 52 -12.35 15.17 -11.72
N GLY A 53 -13.02 14.01 -11.93
CA GLY A 53 -13.58 13.61 -13.23
C GLY A 53 -12.56 12.97 -14.18
N ASN A 54 -11.27 13.02 -13.86
CA ASN A 54 -10.21 12.49 -14.73
C ASN A 54 -9.90 11.02 -14.37
N LYS A 55 -10.57 10.09 -15.06
CA LYS A 55 -10.39 8.65 -14.89
C LYS A 55 -8.95 8.19 -15.18
N ARG A 56 -8.28 8.80 -16.16
CA ARG A 56 -6.89 8.42 -16.52
C ARG A 56 -5.92 8.73 -15.39
N LEU A 57 -6.04 9.88 -14.73
CA LEU A 57 -5.25 10.25 -13.58
C LEU A 57 -5.52 9.32 -12.38
N ALA A 58 -6.78 8.96 -12.16
CA ALA A 58 -7.15 8.02 -11.09
C ALA A 58 -6.53 6.64 -11.32
N ILE A 59 -6.60 6.11 -12.56
CA ILE A 59 -5.96 4.84 -12.92
C ILE A 59 -4.43 4.92 -12.77
N ALA A 60 -3.80 5.97 -13.27
CA ALA A 60 -2.37 6.15 -13.12
C ALA A 60 -1.96 6.21 -11.64
N THR A 61 -2.71 6.95 -10.81
CA THR A 61 -2.46 7.00 -9.36
C THR A 61 -2.56 5.59 -8.74
N LEU A 62 -3.60 4.83 -9.09
CA LEU A 62 -3.78 3.46 -8.61
C LEU A 62 -2.59 2.58 -9.00
N VAL A 63 -2.19 2.60 -10.27
CA VAL A 63 -1.07 1.79 -10.79
C VAL A 63 0.24 2.14 -10.13
N PHE A 64 0.56 3.42 -9.98
CA PHE A 64 1.82 3.82 -9.33
C PHE A 64 1.82 3.56 -7.81
N ASP A 65 0.70 3.77 -7.11
CA ASP A 65 0.60 3.47 -5.69
C ASP A 65 0.64 1.95 -5.40
N ALA A 66 0.06 1.13 -6.28
CA ALA A 66 0.22 -0.33 -6.24
C ALA A 66 1.65 -0.74 -6.63
N GLY A 67 2.17 -0.15 -7.71
CA GLY A 67 3.51 -0.45 -8.22
C GLY A 67 4.61 -0.24 -7.19
N LYS A 68 4.57 0.86 -6.41
CA LYS A 68 5.57 1.07 -5.35
C LYS A 68 5.50 0.00 -4.25
N GLY A 69 4.28 -0.46 -3.89
CA GLY A 69 4.10 -1.55 -2.93
C GLY A 69 4.70 -2.86 -3.42
N ALA A 70 4.35 -3.27 -4.65
CA ALA A 70 4.91 -4.46 -5.27
C ALA A 70 6.43 -4.38 -5.44
N THR A 71 6.95 -3.26 -5.93
CA THR A 71 8.40 -3.08 -6.17
C THR A 71 9.20 -3.19 -4.87
N ALA A 72 8.74 -2.58 -3.77
CA ALA A 72 9.44 -2.65 -2.49
C ALA A 72 9.55 -4.10 -1.99
N VAL A 73 8.44 -4.84 -2.04
CA VAL A 73 8.41 -6.24 -1.57
C VAL A 73 9.18 -7.16 -2.51
N LEU A 74 9.00 -7.05 -3.83
CA LEU A 74 9.74 -7.85 -4.81
C LEU A 74 11.26 -7.71 -4.66
N LEU A 75 11.76 -6.47 -4.59
CA LEU A 75 13.19 -6.25 -4.42
C LEU A 75 13.69 -6.80 -3.09
N ALA A 76 12.95 -6.61 -2.01
CA ALA A 76 13.32 -7.18 -0.73
C ALA A 76 13.35 -8.73 -0.77
N THR A 77 12.36 -9.37 -1.39
CA THR A 77 12.30 -10.85 -1.53
C THR A 77 13.50 -11.41 -2.29
N HIS A 78 13.96 -10.72 -3.33
CA HIS A 78 15.08 -11.20 -4.15
C HIS A 78 16.47 -10.86 -3.57
N LEU A 79 16.56 -9.80 -2.78
CA LEU A 79 17.85 -9.26 -2.34
C LEU A 79 18.13 -9.48 -0.85
N THR A 80 17.13 -9.93 -0.07
CA THR A 80 17.25 -9.99 1.38
C THR A 80 16.56 -11.23 1.97
N SER A 81 16.49 -11.30 3.31
CA SER A 81 15.80 -12.36 4.04
C SER A 81 14.29 -12.15 4.11
N THR A 82 13.54 -13.21 4.45
CA THR A 82 12.08 -13.14 4.70
C THR A 82 11.72 -12.08 5.75
N ALA A 83 12.54 -11.95 6.80
CA ALA A 83 12.32 -10.93 7.83
C ALA A 83 12.41 -9.50 7.27
N LEU A 84 13.39 -9.22 6.43
CA LEU A 84 13.54 -7.91 5.79
C LEU A 84 12.47 -7.66 4.72
N THR A 85 12.00 -8.69 4.05
CA THR A 85 10.85 -8.62 3.13
C THR A 85 9.57 -8.22 3.88
N ALA A 86 9.30 -8.83 5.02
CA ALA A 86 8.17 -8.48 5.88
C ALA A 86 8.26 -7.02 6.36
N ILE A 87 9.44 -6.58 6.77
CA ILE A 87 9.71 -5.18 7.15
C ILE A 87 9.47 -4.23 5.97
N ALA A 88 9.94 -4.57 4.76
CA ALA A 88 9.75 -3.76 3.55
C ALA A 88 8.25 -3.56 3.23
N ALA A 89 7.44 -4.61 3.36
CA ALA A 89 5.99 -4.55 3.14
C ALA A 89 5.31 -3.55 4.09
N VAL A 90 5.68 -3.57 5.36
CA VAL A 90 5.14 -2.61 6.35
C VAL A 90 5.63 -1.20 6.07
N LEU A 91 6.92 -1.03 5.82
CA LEU A 91 7.54 0.29 5.63
C LEU A 91 7.07 1.01 4.37
N VAL A 92 6.80 0.30 3.27
CA VAL A 92 6.28 0.94 2.05
C VAL A 92 4.87 1.49 2.26
N VAL A 93 4.04 0.82 3.06
CA VAL A 93 2.70 1.31 3.42
C VAL A 93 2.76 2.44 4.43
N LEU A 94 3.64 2.33 5.45
CA LEU A 94 3.91 3.42 6.38
C LEU A 94 4.37 4.68 5.64
N GLY A 95 5.28 4.54 4.66
CA GLY A 95 5.72 5.65 3.82
C GLY A 95 4.56 6.30 3.05
N HIS A 96 3.63 5.49 2.52
CA HIS A 96 2.45 6.00 1.82
C HIS A 96 1.48 6.73 2.78
N CYS A 97 1.25 6.20 3.97
CA CYS A 97 0.33 6.79 4.95
C CYS A 97 0.93 8.02 5.65
N PHE A 98 2.23 7.97 5.93
CA PHE A 98 2.92 8.97 6.75
C PHE A 98 4.19 9.51 6.07
N PRO A 99 4.13 10.09 4.86
CA PRO A 99 5.30 10.62 4.16
C PRO A 99 5.86 11.85 4.88
N VAL A 100 7.16 11.87 5.17
CA VAL A 100 7.82 12.94 5.93
C VAL A 100 7.66 14.31 5.25
N TRP A 101 7.78 14.38 3.93
CA TRP A 101 7.66 15.64 3.16
C TRP A 101 6.23 16.17 3.02
N LEU A 102 5.22 15.38 3.40
CA LEU A 102 3.83 15.83 3.55
C LEU A 102 3.43 16.03 5.02
N LYS A 103 4.41 16.21 5.92
CA LYS A 103 4.18 16.36 7.37
C LYS A 103 3.34 15.20 7.91
N PHE A 104 3.66 13.99 7.47
CA PHE A 104 2.99 12.73 7.84
C PHE A 104 1.49 12.65 7.50
N LYS A 105 1.03 13.44 6.52
CA LYS A 105 -0.37 13.45 6.04
C LYS A 105 -0.43 12.87 4.61
N GLY A 106 -0.37 11.55 4.51
CA GLY A 106 -0.37 10.82 3.25
C GLY A 106 -1.74 10.27 2.84
N GLY A 107 -1.72 9.10 2.20
CA GLY A 107 -2.89 8.36 1.77
C GLY A 107 -3.40 7.34 2.80
N LYS A 108 -4.34 6.49 2.37
CA LYS A 108 -4.90 5.39 3.17
C LYS A 108 -4.19 4.04 2.94
N GLY A 109 -3.21 3.99 2.08
CA GLY A 109 -2.42 2.79 1.81
C GLY A 109 -3.09 1.66 1.03
N VAL A 110 -4.38 1.72 0.71
CA VAL A 110 -5.17 0.58 0.17
C VAL A 110 -4.52 -0.08 -1.05
N ALA A 111 -4.17 0.68 -2.08
CA ALA A 111 -3.53 0.15 -3.28
C ALA A 111 -2.12 -0.39 -3.01
N THR A 112 -1.36 0.31 -2.16
CA THR A 112 0.00 -0.07 -1.76
C THR A 112 -0.02 -1.35 -0.92
N SER A 113 -0.95 -1.45 0.04
CA SER A 113 -1.13 -2.67 0.87
C SER A 113 -1.59 -3.85 0.03
N LEU A 114 -2.59 -3.66 -0.85
CA LEU A 114 -3.03 -4.74 -1.76
C LEU A 114 -1.86 -5.31 -2.56
N ALA A 115 -1.06 -4.43 -3.19
CA ALA A 115 0.06 -4.88 -4.01
C ALA A 115 1.19 -5.49 -3.18
N ALA A 116 1.48 -4.97 -2.00
CA ALA A 116 2.43 -5.57 -1.07
C ALA A 116 1.97 -6.98 -0.63
N LEU A 117 0.69 -7.13 -0.23
CA LEU A 117 0.09 -8.41 0.15
C LEU A 117 0.12 -9.42 -1.00
N ALA A 118 -0.30 -9.00 -2.20
CA ALA A 118 -0.30 -9.87 -3.38
C ALA A 118 1.11 -10.32 -3.80
N THR A 119 2.13 -9.55 -3.44
CA THR A 119 3.53 -9.89 -3.70
C THR A 119 4.08 -10.82 -2.61
N LEU A 120 3.65 -10.67 -1.36
CA LEU A 120 3.98 -11.61 -0.27
C LEU A 120 3.32 -12.96 -0.51
N ASP A 121 2.02 -12.95 -0.81
CA ASP A 121 1.24 -14.14 -1.10
C ASP A 121 0.10 -13.82 -2.06
N ILE A 122 0.07 -14.50 -3.20
CA ILE A 122 -0.91 -14.25 -4.27
C ILE A 122 -2.34 -14.59 -3.87
N TYR A 123 -2.53 -15.59 -2.98
CA TYR A 123 -3.87 -15.97 -2.51
C TYR A 123 -4.43 -14.94 -1.52
N ILE A 124 -3.59 -14.40 -0.65
CA ILE A 124 -3.97 -13.28 0.24
C ILE A 124 -4.31 -12.04 -0.58
N GLY A 125 -3.52 -11.71 -1.61
CA GLY A 125 -3.85 -10.63 -2.55
C GLY A 125 -5.16 -10.86 -3.30
N GLY A 126 -5.40 -12.08 -3.76
CA GLY A 126 -6.66 -12.49 -4.41
C GLY A 126 -7.86 -12.39 -3.48
N LEU A 127 -7.70 -12.80 -2.21
CA LEU A 127 -8.73 -12.64 -1.18
C LEU A 127 -9.06 -11.16 -0.95
N PHE A 128 -8.04 -10.29 -0.84
CA PHE A 128 -8.23 -8.85 -0.71
C PHE A 128 -9.10 -8.29 -1.83
N VAL A 129 -8.73 -8.58 -3.09
CA VAL A 129 -9.48 -8.10 -4.27
C VAL A 129 -10.92 -8.60 -4.25
N SER A 130 -11.12 -9.89 -3.97
CA SER A 130 -12.44 -10.51 -3.96
C SER A 130 -13.37 -9.87 -2.92
N VAL A 131 -12.90 -9.75 -1.68
CA VAL A 131 -13.68 -9.11 -0.60
C VAL A 131 -13.92 -7.63 -0.91
N TRP A 132 -12.90 -6.94 -1.44
CA TRP A 132 -13.02 -5.52 -1.80
C TRP A 132 -14.10 -5.30 -2.86
N LEU A 133 -14.08 -6.10 -3.94
CA LEU A 133 -15.06 -5.99 -5.03
C LEU A 133 -16.48 -6.31 -4.55
N ILE A 134 -16.66 -7.42 -3.83
CA ILE A 134 -17.98 -7.80 -3.29
C ILE A 134 -18.52 -6.69 -2.39
N THR A 135 -17.71 -6.21 -1.46
CA THR A 135 -18.13 -5.15 -0.53
C THR A 135 -18.41 -3.84 -1.26
N ALA A 136 -17.60 -3.47 -2.25
CA ALA A 136 -17.80 -2.25 -3.03
C ALA A 136 -19.10 -2.30 -3.85
N LEU A 137 -19.41 -3.46 -4.45
CA LEU A 137 -20.65 -3.65 -5.21
C LEU A 137 -21.88 -3.57 -4.32
N VAL A 138 -21.84 -4.14 -3.11
CA VAL A 138 -22.99 -4.16 -2.19
C VAL A 138 -23.15 -2.83 -1.47
N SER A 139 -22.07 -2.22 -0.99
CA SER A 139 -22.13 -1.05 -0.11
C SER A 139 -21.90 0.28 -0.82
N SER A 140 -21.24 0.27 -1.99
CA SER A 140 -20.75 1.47 -2.70
C SER A 140 -19.72 2.29 -1.89
N TYR A 141 -19.17 1.77 -0.78
CA TYR A 141 -18.21 2.44 0.09
C TYR A 141 -16.79 1.83 -0.05
N SER A 142 -15.90 2.48 -0.80
CA SER A 142 -14.51 2.05 -0.98
C SER A 142 -13.74 1.91 0.34
N SER A 143 -14.01 2.76 1.33
CA SER A 143 -13.33 2.68 2.65
C SER A 143 -13.76 1.45 3.44
N LEU A 144 -15.05 1.12 3.44
CA LEU A 144 -15.58 -0.08 4.09
C LEU A 144 -15.02 -1.34 3.41
N SER A 145 -14.96 -1.32 2.07
CA SER A 145 -14.38 -2.42 1.29
C SER A 145 -12.94 -2.69 1.68
N ALA A 146 -12.13 -1.64 1.83
CA ALA A 146 -10.73 -1.76 2.24
C ALA A 146 -10.59 -2.34 3.66
N LEU A 147 -11.40 -1.87 4.62
CA LEU A 147 -11.38 -2.37 5.99
C LEU A 147 -11.75 -3.86 6.08
N LEU A 148 -12.85 -4.27 5.41
CA LEU A 148 -13.28 -5.67 5.43
C LEU A 148 -12.29 -6.58 4.69
N SER A 149 -11.68 -6.11 3.59
CA SER A 149 -10.65 -6.85 2.88
C SER A 149 -9.42 -7.09 3.75
N MET A 150 -8.97 -6.07 4.47
CA MET A 150 -7.81 -6.18 5.34
C MET A 150 -8.09 -7.11 6.53
N LEU A 151 -9.28 -7.00 7.13
CA LEU A 151 -9.70 -7.90 8.21
C LEU A 151 -9.74 -9.36 7.74
N ALA A 152 -10.26 -9.62 6.55
CA ALA A 152 -10.27 -10.96 5.95
C ALA A 152 -8.84 -11.48 5.70
N CYS A 153 -7.94 -10.62 5.19
CA CYS A 153 -6.54 -11.00 4.97
C CYS A 153 -5.80 -11.31 6.27
N VAL A 154 -6.05 -10.53 7.33
CA VAL A 154 -5.48 -10.82 8.66
C VAL A 154 -5.97 -12.17 9.17
N GLY A 155 -7.28 -12.42 9.12
CA GLY A 155 -7.84 -13.71 9.55
C GLY A 155 -7.30 -14.89 8.75
N ALA A 156 -7.25 -14.77 7.41
CA ALA A 156 -6.74 -15.82 6.53
C ALA A 156 -5.21 -16.04 6.73
N GLY A 157 -4.45 -14.97 6.94
CA GLY A 157 -3.01 -15.05 7.16
C GLY A 157 -2.63 -15.95 8.34
N PHE A 158 -3.39 -15.90 9.44
CA PHE A 158 -3.17 -16.79 10.59
C PHE A 158 -3.54 -18.26 10.35
N VAL A 159 -4.41 -18.53 9.39
CA VAL A 159 -4.90 -19.89 9.09
C VAL A 159 -4.09 -20.54 7.98
N VAL A 160 -3.66 -19.76 6.98
CA VAL A 160 -3.13 -20.29 5.72
C VAL A 160 -1.60 -20.23 5.66
N LEU A 161 -0.98 -19.26 6.35
CA LEU A 161 0.47 -19.04 6.29
C LEU A 161 1.17 -19.67 7.49
N ASP A 162 2.21 -20.45 7.21
CA ASP A 162 3.05 -21.07 8.25
C ASP A 162 4.16 -20.12 8.75
N ASP A 163 4.49 -19.07 7.96
CA ASP A 163 5.56 -18.13 8.29
C ASP A 163 5.07 -17.00 9.20
N ILE A 164 5.53 -17.02 10.45
CA ILE A 164 5.17 -16.03 11.48
C ILE A 164 5.54 -14.60 11.08
N LEU A 165 6.61 -14.39 10.32
CA LEU A 165 7.04 -13.05 9.93
C LEU A 165 6.08 -12.43 8.93
N THR A 166 5.60 -13.22 7.98
CA THR A 166 4.57 -12.80 7.02
C THR A 166 3.23 -12.56 7.73
N GLN A 167 2.85 -13.41 8.69
CA GLN A 167 1.63 -13.19 9.50
C GLN A 167 1.72 -11.86 10.26
N VAL A 168 2.85 -11.56 10.91
CA VAL A 168 3.08 -10.30 11.63
C VAL A 168 3.04 -9.10 10.68
N ALA A 169 3.61 -9.23 9.46
CA ALA A 169 3.52 -8.17 8.46
C ALA A 169 2.06 -7.90 8.05
N ILE A 170 1.28 -8.93 7.77
CA ILE A 170 -0.14 -8.79 7.40
C ILE A 170 -0.95 -8.16 8.54
N LEU A 171 -0.73 -8.60 9.79
CA LEU A 171 -1.36 -8.00 10.97
C LEU A 171 -0.99 -6.51 11.10
N SER A 172 0.29 -6.18 10.93
CA SER A 172 0.77 -4.79 11.00
C SER A 172 0.12 -3.90 9.93
N LEU A 173 -0.05 -4.42 8.71
CA LEU A 173 -0.76 -3.74 7.63
C LEU A 173 -2.26 -3.56 7.94
N GLY A 174 -2.86 -4.48 8.68
CA GLY A 174 -4.26 -4.41 9.10
C GLY A 174 -4.54 -3.33 10.14
N VAL A 175 -3.53 -2.92 10.91
CA VAL A 175 -3.63 -1.88 11.95
C VAL A 175 -3.40 -0.47 11.37
N LEU A 176 -2.70 -0.34 10.22
CA LEU A 176 -2.42 0.92 9.54
C LEU A 176 -3.64 1.43 8.76
#